data_6113423cd63ee19f64c324214f8a37c7
#
_entry.id   6113423cd63ee19f64c324214f8a37c7
#
_cell.length_a   1.000
_cell.length_b   1.000
_cell.length_c   1.000
_cell.angle_alpha   90.00
_cell.angle_beta   90.00
_cell.angle_gamma   90.00
#
_symmetry.space_group_name_H-M   'P 1'
#
loop_
_entity.id
_entity.type
_entity.pdbx_description
1 polymer ?
#
loop_
_entity_poly.entity_id
_entity_poly.type
_entity_poly.pdbx_seq_one_letter_code
_entity_poly.pdbx_strand_id
1 'polypeptide(L)'
;GSEMCIRDSSCSSSSTPQSGKVINVIKEDKDDKYWIGTDDNGIFRFDAKTQEITPFRDAASIGTTYYCIHDLLVDGDKLYAATYGRGLEVINLKTGKVESFLNNPEDSTSIPSSRVFTLYKASNGCIYVGTSAGFCYYNPEKNNFIRIGSFTGKISDIIEDYFGRIWIGTSISGLYSYNVRTQKITSYQRSDHPNSLTKNVITTLAIDNKKRLWVGTYG
;
A
#
# COMPACT_ATOMS: atom_id res chain seq x y z
N GLY A 1 11.49 14.12 16.70
CA GLY A 1 12.03 13.71 15.42
C GLY A 1 13.31 12.93 15.64
N SER A 2 13.27 11.60 15.51
CA SER A 2 14.47 10.77 15.46
C SER A 2 14.54 10.16 14.07
N GLU A 3 15.51 10.60 13.29
CA GLU A 3 15.87 9.95 12.04
C GLU A 3 16.51 8.60 12.38
N MET A 4 15.88 7.52 11.97
CA MET A 4 16.43 6.19 12.13
C MET A 4 17.36 5.90 10.95
N CYS A 5 18.67 6.06 11.17
CA CYS A 5 19.70 5.67 10.23
C CYS A 5 20.06 4.20 10.47
N ILE A 6 19.62 3.30 9.59
CA ILE A 6 20.04 1.89 9.63
C ILE A 6 21.47 1.85 9.09
N ARG A 7 22.45 1.76 9.97
CA ARG A 7 23.85 1.51 9.59
C ARG A 7 24.06 0.02 9.41
N ASP A 8 24.66 -0.32 8.29
CA ASP A 8 25.16 -1.66 7.99
C ASP A 8 26.22 -2.06 9.02
N SER A 9 25.84 -2.90 10.00
CA SER A 9 26.77 -3.50 10.93
C SER A 9 26.83 -4.99 10.66
N SER A 10 28.02 -5.47 10.29
CA SER A 10 28.36 -6.86 10.09
C SER A 10 27.95 -7.72 11.29
N CYS A 11 26.81 -8.38 11.21
CA CYS A 11 26.38 -9.37 12.17
C CYS A 11 26.51 -10.77 11.54
N SER A 12 27.46 -11.53 12.04
CA SER A 12 27.68 -12.93 11.69
C SER A 12 26.66 -13.81 12.39
N SER A 13 25.51 -14.05 11.76
CA SER A 13 24.68 -15.24 12.03
C SER A 13 23.63 -15.39 10.92
N SER A 14 23.40 -16.59 10.52
CA SER A 14 22.85 -17.16 9.30
C SER A 14 21.36 -16.91 8.98
N SER A 15 20.81 -15.71 9.19
CA SER A 15 19.43 -15.36 8.83
C SER A 15 19.21 -13.89 8.43
N THR A 16 20.27 -13.12 8.17
CA THR A 16 20.12 -11.77 7.62
C THR A 16 19.69 -11.84 6.16
N PRO A 17 18.76 -10.96 5.69
CA PRO A 17 18.50 -10.81 4.27
C PRO A 17 19.83 -10.52 3.58
N GLN A 18 20.19 -11.34 2.58
CA GLN A 18 21.42 -11.14 1.81
C GLN A 18 21.49 -9.70 1.31
N SER A 19 22.66 -9.08 1.43
CA SER A 19 22.94 -7.72 0.98
C SER A 19 22.37 -7.45 -0.41
N GLY A 20 21.52 -6.41 -0.55
CA GLY A 20 20.97 -5.98 -1.82
C GLY A 20 19.45 -6.04 -1.96
N LYS A 21 18.70 -6.44 -0.91
CA LYS A 21 17.24 -6.49 -0.98
C LYS A 21 16.62 -5.10 -0.83
N VAL A 22 15.78 -4.74 -1.79
CA VAL A 22 15.06 -3.46 -1.79
C VAL A 22 13.88 -3.56 -0.81
N ILE A 23 13.83 -2.62 0.13
CA ILE A 23 12.68 -2.44 1.02
C ILE A 23 11.72 -1.47 0.35
N ASN A 24 10.48 -1.91 0.15
CA ASN A 24 9.42 -1.09 -0.44
C ASN A 24 8.58 -0.38 0.62
N VAL A 25 8.39 -1.01 1.79
CA VAL A 25 7.50 -0.49 2.82
C VAL A 25 7.94 -0.92 4.22
N ILE A 26 7.76 -0.01 5.17
CA ILE A 26 7.89 -0.28 6.61
C ILE A 26 6.61 0.25 7.28
N LYS A 27 5.97 -0.59 8.08
CA LYS A 27 4.79 -0.21 8.88
C LYS A 27 5.02 -0.57 10.34
N GLU A 28 4.75 0.40 11.19
CA GLU A 28 4.78 0.19 12.64
C GLU A 28 3.65 -0.77 13.07
N ASP A 29 3.99 -1.70 13.94
CA ASP A 29 3.08 -2.58 14.66
C ASP A 29 3.06 -2.16 16.14
N LYS A 30 2.44 -2.91 16.99
CA LYS A 30 2.46 -2.70 18.45
C LYS A 30 3.82 -3.09 19.05
N ASP A 31 4.13 -2.50 20.21
CA ASP A 31 5.29 -2.88 21.06
C ASP A 31 6.66 -2.73 20.41
N ASP A 32 6.88 -1.61 19.68
CA ASP A 32 8.14 -1.28 18.99
C ASP A 32 8.54 -2.33 17.93
N LYS A 33 7.56 -2.98 17.31
CA LYS A 33 7.76 -3.92 16.21
C LYS A 33 7.32 -3.31 14.90
N TYR A 34 7.97 -3.74 13.82
CA TYR A 34 7.73 -3.19 12.49
C TYR A 34 7.58 -4.32 11.48
N TRP A 35 6.65 -4.15 10.56
CA TRP A 35 6.49 -4.99 9.39
C TRP A 35 7.28 -4.38 8.24
N ILE A 36 8.07 -5.21 7.57
CA ILE A 36 8.92 -4.81 6.44
C ILE A 36 8.48 -5.62 5.22
N GLY A 37 8.08 -4.92 4.16
CA GLY A 37 7.80 -5.51 2.84
C GLY A 37 8.95 -5.26 1.88
N THR A 38 9.36 -6.29 1.18
CA THR A 38 10.50 -6.27 0.25
C THR A 38 10.08 -6.47 -1.20
N ASP A 39 10.95 -6.11 -2.14
CA ASP A 39 10.67 -6.22 -3.57
C ASP A 39 10.64 -7.68 -4.07
N ASP A 40 11.41 -8.57 -3.48
CA ASP A 40 11.57 -9.93 -4.00
C ASP A 40 11.37 -11.06 -2.98
N ASN A 41 11.44 -10.77 -1.69
CA ASN A 41 11.55 -11.81 -0.65
C ASN A 41 10.41 -11.79 0.39
N GLY A 42 9.36 -11.03 0.17
CA GLY A 42 8.16 -11.06 1.01
C GLY A 42 8.22 -10.19 2.25
N ILE A 43 7.69 -10.71 3.36
CA ILE A 43 7.40 -9.97 4.58
C ILE A 43 8.32 -10.42 5.70
N PHE A 44 8.94 -9.44 6.36
CA PHE A 44 9.76 -9.61 7.55
C PHE A 44 9.16 -8.85 8.73
N ARG A 45 9.57 -9.25 9.93
CA ARG A 45 9.27 -8.53 11.17
C ARG A 45 10.58 -8.08 11.81
N PHE A 46 10.64 -6.81 12.16
CA PHE A 46 11.74 -6.20 12.92
C PHE A 46 11.27 -5.89 14.33
N ASP A 47 12.05 -6.27 15.31
CA ASP A 47 11.87 -5.93 16.73
C ASP A 47 12.92 -4.87 17.10
N ALA A 48 12.48 -3.64 17.39
CA ALA A 48 13.40 -2.53 17.68
C ALA A 48 14.11 -2.67 19.03
N LYS A 49 13.57 -3.49 19.97
CA LYS A 49 14.19 -3.73 21.28
C LYS A 49 15.37 -4.69 21.18
N THR A 50 15.18 -5.79 20.44
CA THR A 50 16.24 -6.80 20.24
C THR A 50 17.11 -6.52 19.03
N GLN A 51 16.66 -5.63 18.14
CA GLN A 51 17.26 -5.33 16.83
C GLN A 51 17.30 -6.55 15.89
N GLU A 52 16.42 -7.50 16.10
CA GLU A 52 16.33 -8.71 15.28
C GLU A 52 15.36 -8.52 14.11
N ILE A 53 15.75 -9.02 12.94
CA ILE A 53 14.87 -9.15 11.76
C ILE A 53 14.61 -10.64 11.53
N THR A 54 13.33 -11.01 11.53
CA THR A 54 12.91 -12.39 11.29
C THR A 54 12.00 -12.47 10.07
N PRO A 55 12.16 -13.49 9.20
CA PRO A 55 11.19 -13.73 8.13
C PRO A 55 9.83 -14.09 8.74
N PHE A 56 8.78 -13.46 8.23
CA PHE A 56 7.41 -13.78 8.64
C PHE A 56 6.69 -14.59 7.56
N ARG A 57 6.79 -14.16 6.30
CA ARG A 57 6.24 -14.83 5.14
C ARG A 57 7.12 -14.49 3.95
N ASP A 58 8.11 -15.29 3.72
CA ASP A 58 9.08 -15.11 2.65
C ASP A 58 8.74 -15.93 1.40
N ALA A 59 9.47 -15.67 0.31
CA ALA A 59 9.25 -16.37 -0.95
C ALA A 59 9.41 -17.88 -0.82
N ALA A 60 10.39 -18.35 -0.05
CA ALA A 60 10.65 -19.77 0.15
C ALA A 60 9.52 -20.47 0.93
N SER A 61 8.96 -19.82 1.95
CA SER A 61 7.86 -20.37 2.77
C SER A 61 6.56 -20.58 1.98
N ILE A 62 6.39 -19.88 0.88
CA ILE A 62 5.21 -20.00 0.00
C ILE A 62 5.52 -20.72 -1.33
N GLY A 63 6.71 -21.34 -1.43
CA GLY A 63 7.09 -22.15 -2.58
C GLY A 63 7.37 -21.37 -3.87
N THR A 64 7.87 -20.15 -3.76
CA THR A 64 8.23 -19.30 -4.90
C THR A 64 9.62 -18.71 -4.74
N THR A 65 10.20 -18.21 -5.81
CA THR A 65 11.49 -17.48 -5.80
C THR A 65 11.32 -15.97 -5.80
N TYR A 66 10.08 -15.48 -5.95
CA TYR A 66 9.77 -14.04 -6.01
C TYR A 66 8.46 -13.72 -5.28
N TYR A 67 8.53 -12.84 -4.29
CA TYR A 67 7.37 -12.40 -3.53
C TYR A 67 7.50 -10.91 -3.20
N CYS A 68 7.04 -10.08 -4.14
CA CYS A 68 7.11 -8.62 -4.04
C CYS A 68 5.94 -8.06 -3.23
N ILE A 69 6.26 -7.29 -2.21
CA ILE A 69 5.33 -6.54 -1.37
C ILE A 69 5.51 -5.06 -1.66
N HIS A 70 4.46 -4.40 -2.14
CA HIS A 70 4.47 -2.97 -2.41
C HIS A 70 4.01 -2.14 -1.22
N ASP A 71 3.01 -2.62 -0.49
CA ASP A 71 2.49 -1.94 0.69
C ASP A 71 1.97 -2.94 1.72
N LEU A 72 1.93 -2.52 2.98
CA LEU A 72 1.42 -3.27 4.11
C LEU A 72 0.46 -2.40 4.92
N LEU A 73 -0.58 -3.02 5.50
CA LEU A 73 -1.50 -2.33 6.40
C LEU A 73 -1.90 -3.27 7.53
N VAL A 74 -1.73 -2.81 8.76
CA VAL A 74 -2.13 -3.54 9.97
C VAL A 74 -3.49 -3.05 10.43
N ASP A 75 -4.43 -3.96 10.62
CA ASP A 75 -5.74 -3.66 11.20
C ASP A 75 -6.16 -4.74 12.20
N GLY A 76 -6.01 -4.44 13.47
CA GLY A 76 -6.24 -5.39 14.55
C GLY A 76 -5.34 -6.63 14.43
N ASP A 77 -5.97 -7.80 14.26
CA ASP A 77 -5.26 -9.07 14.10
C ASP A 77 -5.04 -9.46 12.61
N LYS A 78 -5.20 -8.51 11.70
CA LYS A 78 -5.01 -8.74 10.27
C LYS A 78 -3.88 -7.90 9.71
N LEU A 79 -3.06 -8.52 8.89
CA LEU A 79 -2.06 -7.88 8.06
C LEU A 79 -2.51 -8.00 6.59
N TYR A 80 -2.72 -6.86 5.96
CA TYR A 80 -3.02 -6.77 4.54
C TYR A 80 -1.73 -6.51 3.78
N ALA A 81 -1.47 -7.30 2.75
CA ALA A 81 -0.28 -7.19 1.92
C ALA A 81 -0.65 -6.92 0.46
N ALA A 82 -0.22 -5.77 -0.04
CA ALA A 82 -0.31 -5.41 -1.45
C ALA A 82 0.82 -6.09 -2.22
N THR A 83 0.49 -7.02 -3.11
CA THR A 83 1.48 -7.84 -3.79
C THR A 83 1.53 -7.57 -5.29
N TYR A 84 2.68 -7.82 -5.91
CA TYR A 84 2.82 -7.79 -7.36
C TYR A 84 2.46 -9.16 -7.96
N GLY A 85 1.21 -9.25 -8.45
CA GLY A 85 0.73 -10.44 -9.18
C GLY A 85 0.00 -11.50 -8.35
N ARG A 86 0.06 -11.42 -7.00
CA ARG A 86 -0.70 -12.31 -6.11
C ARG A 86 -1.94 -11.64 -5.49
N GLY A 87 -2.27 -10.45 -5.96
CA GLY A 87 -3.41 -9.67 -5.51
C GLY A 87 -3.23 -9.05 -4.13
N LEU A 88 -4.34 -8.94 -3.39
CA LEU A 88 -4.35 -8.57 -1.99
C LEU A 88 -4.32 -9.84 -1.14
N GLU A 89 -3.31 -10.00 -0.30
CA GLU A 89 -3.29 -11.06 0.70
C GLU A 89 -3.70 -10.51 2.07
N VAL A 90 -4.62 -11.19 2.74
CA VAL A 90 -5.06 -10.87 4.10
C VAL A 90 -4.63 -12.00 5.02
N ILE A 91 -3.72 -11.69 5.93
CA ILE A 91 -3.08 -12.65 6.82
C ILE A 91 -3.64 -12.45 8.22
N ASN A 92 -4.22 -13.48 8.80
CA ASN A 92 -4.61 -13.46 10.20
C ASN A 92 -3.37 -13.71 11.08
N LEU A 93 -2.99 -12.71 11.86
CA LEU A 93 -1.76 -12.72 12.66
C LEU A 93 -1.79 -13.71 13.83
N LYS A 94 -2.99 -14.15 14.28
CA LYS A 94 -3.14 -15.13 15.36
C LYS A 94 -3.08 -16.56 14.84
N THR A 95 -3.68 -16.82 13.68
CA THR A 95 -3.83 -18.19 13.15
C THR A 95 -2.86 -18.51 12.03
N GLY A 96 -2.23 -17.49 11.43
CA GLY A 96 -1.39 -17.62 10.24
C GLY A 96 -2.20 -17.89 8.95
N LYS A 97 -3.55 -17.95 9.02
CA LYS A 97 -4.39 -18.18 7.84
C LYS A 97 -4.26 -17.01 6.87
N VAL A 98 -4.07 -17.35 5.60
CA VAL A 98 -3.97 -16.37 4.51
C VAL A 98 -5.15 -16.53 3.57
N GLU A 99 -5.76 -15.41 3.21
CA GLU A 99 -6.79 -15.31 2.18
C GLU A 99 -6.26 -14.40 1.08
N SER A 100 -6.31 -14.87 -0.17
CA SER A 100 -5.78 -14.14 -1.33
C SER A 100 -6.91 -13.75 -2.27
N PHE A 101 -6.97 -12.46 -2.59
CA PHE A 101 -7.96 -11.88 -3.49
C PHE A 101 -7.28 -11.52 -4.82
N LEU A 102 -7.64 -12.24 -5.85
CA LEU A 102 -7.14 -12.05 -7.21
C LEU A 102 -8.17 -11.31 -8.07
N ASN A 103 -7.70 -10.69 -9.14
CA ASN A 103 -8.59 -10.21 -10.18
C ASN A 103 -9.23 -11.39 -10.91
N ASN A 104 -10.54 -11.32 -11.06
CA ASN A 104 -11.31 -12.16 -11.97
C ASN A 104 -12.04 -11.23 -12.95
N PRO A 105 -11.73 -11.26 -14.26
CA PRO A 105 -12.36 -10.39 -15.25
C PRO A 105 -13.88 -10.58 -15.36
N GLU A 106 -14.37 -11.81 -15.08
CA GLU A 106 -15.80 -12.16 -15.13
C GLU A 106 -16.56 -11.76 -13.85
N ASP A 107 -15.83 -11.32 -12.80
CA ASP A 107 -16.41 -10.92 -11.53
C ASP A 107 -16.11 -9.43 -11.25
N SER A 108 -17.10 -8.57 -11.44
CA SER A 108 -17.01 -7.14 -11.16
C SER A 108 -16.78 -6.80 -9.68
N THR A 109 -16.99 -7.77 -8.79
CA THR A 109 -16.75 -7.63 -7.35
C THR A 109 -15.35 -8.09 -6.91
N SER A 110 -14.54 -8.61 -7.83
CA SER A 110 -13.11 -8.87 -7.59
C SER A 110 -12.29 -7.57 -7.64
N ILE A 111 -11.04 -7.60 -7.12
CA ILE A 111 -10.13 -6.45 -7.25
C ILE A 111 -9.88 -6.11 -8.73
N PRO A 112 -9.65 -4.82 -9.09
CA PRO A 112 -9.47 -4.41 -10.49
C PRO A 112 -8.25 -5.04 -11.19
N SER A 113 -7.21 -5.38 -10.42
CA SER A 113 -6.02 -6.07 -10.93
C SER A 113 -5.32 -6.85 -9.81
N SER A 114 -4.70 -7.99 -10.13
CA SER A 114 -3.86 -8.75 -9.19
C SER A 114 -2.51 -8.08 -8.90
N ARG A 115 -2.20 -6.94 -9.52
CA ARG A 115 -1.06 -6.08 -9.16
C ARG A 115 -1.55 -4.95 -8.27
N VAL A 116 -1.36 -5.12 -6.95
CA VAL A 116 -1.75 -4.15 -5.91
C VAL A 116 -0.53 -3.33 -5.50
N PHE A 117 -0.68 -2.01 -5.39
CA PHE A 117 0.43 -1.10 -5.15
C PHE A 117 0.32 -0.33 -3.84
N THR A 118 -0.87 0.01 -3.38
CA THR A 118 -1.06 0.81 -2.18
C THR A 118 -2.34 0.44 -1.45
N LEU A 119 -2.30 0.58 -0.13
CA LEU A 119 -3.38 0.30 0.80
C LEU A 119 -3.57 1.50 1.71
N TYR A 120 -4.82 1.86 1.96
CA TYR A 120 -5.13 2.94 2.90
C TYR A 120 -6.36 2.59 3.74
N LYS A 121 -6.24 2.68 5.06
CA LYS A 121 -7.37 2.58 5.97
C LYS A 121 -7.89 3.97 6.30
N ALA A 122 -9.08 4.29 5.85
CA ALA A 122 -9.72 5.57 6.13
C ALA A 122 -10.30 5.64 7.56
N SER A 123 -10.61 6.85 8.01
CA SER A 123 -11.17 7.13 9.33
C SER A 123 -12.53 6.44 9.57
N ASN A 124 -13.28 6.17 8.51
CA ASN A 124 -14.54 5.42 8.55
C ASN A 124 -14.36 3.88 8.63
N GLY A 125 -13.11 3.40 8.72
CA GLY A 125 -12.77 1.98 8.78
C GLY A 125 -12.66 1.27 7.43
N CYS A 126 -13.03 1.91 6.31
CA CYS A 126 -12.88 1.32 4.98
C CYS A 126 -11.41 1.16 4.61
N ILE A 127 -11.06 0.00 4.04
CA ILE A 127 -9.73 -0.26 3.48
C ILE A 127 -9.79 -0.07 1.98
N TYR A 128 -9.11 0.97 1.50
CA TYR A 128 -8.98 1.29 0.09
C TYR A 128 -7.77 0.59 -0.51
N VAL A 129 -7.92 0.15 -1.76
CA VAL A 129 -6.95 -0.67 -2.48
C VAL A 129 -6.67 -0.03 -3.83
N GLY A 130 -5.43 0.36 -4.04
CA GLY A 130 -4.94 0.88 -5.31
C GLY A 130 -4.20 -0.20 -6.10
N THR A 131 -4.63 -0.40 -7.36
CA THR A 131 -4.08 -1.43 -8.24
C THR A 131 -3.47 -0.83 -9.52
N SER A 132 -2.92 -1.66 -10.39
CA SER A 132 -2.45 -1.22 -11.72
C SER A 132 -3.58 -0.84 -12.68
N ALA A 133 -4.83 -1.20 -12.39
CA ALA A 133 -5.96 -1.02 -13.30
C ALA A 133 -7.20 -0.43 -12.61
N GLY A 134 -7.03 0.20 -11.45
CA GLY A 134 -8.16 0.84 -10.78
C GLY A 134 -8.04 0.95 -9.27
N PHE A 135 -9.08 1.53 -8.72
CA PHE A 135 -9.24 1.86 -7.32
C PHE A 135 -10.53 1.22 -6.79
N CYS A 136 -10.47 0.59 -5.63
CA CYS A 136 -11.61 -0.05 -4.98
C CYS A 136 -11.49 0.03 -3.46
N TYR A 137 -12.52 -0.39 -2.75
CA TYR A 137 -12.42 -0.66 -1.33
C TYR A 137 -12.92 -2.08 -1.01
N TYR A 138 -12.35 -2.65 0.06
CA TYR A 138 -12.74 -3.96 0.58
C TYR A 138 -14.03 -3.85 1.39
N ASN A 139 -15.00 -4.72 1.08
CA ASN A 139 -16.24 -4.88 1.83
C ASN A 139 -16.15 -6.15 2.69
N PRO A 140 -15.91 -6.04 4.00
CA PRO A 140 -15.72 -7.19 4.86
C PRO A 140 -17.00 -8.01 5.09
N GLU A 141 -18.20 -7.41 4.95
CA GLU A 141 -19.47 -8.11 5.14
C GLU A 141 -19.73 -9.13 4.05
N LYS A 142 -19.37 -8.77 2.81
CA LYS A 142 -19.55 -9.64 1.62
C LYS A 142 -18.27 -10.34 1.19
N ASN A 143 -17.15 -10.03 1.86
CA ASN A 143 -15.82 -10.52 1.52
C ASN A 143 -15.44 -10.28 0.05
N ASN A 144 -15.76 -9.10 -0.47
CA ASN A 144 -15.56 -8.72 -1.87
C ASN A 144 -15.12 -7.25 -1.98
N PHE A 145 -15.03 -6.71 -3.20
CA PHE A 145 -14.58 -5.35 -3.46
C PHE A 145 -15.63 -4.54 -4.20
N ILE A 146 -15.67 -3.25 -3.89
CA ILE A 146 -16.48 -2.28 -4.61
C ILE A 146 -15.53 -1.38 -5.39
N ARG A 147 -15.58 -1.47 -6.71
CA ARG A 147 -14.76 -0.66 -7.62
C ARG A 147 -15.31 0.76 -7.69
N ILE A 148 -14.43 1.74 -7.68
CA ILE A 148 -14.79 3.17 -7.70
C ILE A 148 -14.21 3.82 -8.94
N GLY A 149 -15.08 4.36 -9.79
CA GLY A 149 -14.69 5.12 -10.98
C GLY A 149 -13.85 4.35 -11.99
N SER A 150 -13.29 5.11 -12.93
CA SER A 150 -12.34 4.62 -13.92
C SER A 150 -11.07 5.45 -13.85
N PHE A 151 -9.94 4.78 -13.70
CA PHE A 151 -8.64 5.41 -13.58
C PHE A 151 -7.70 4.87 -14.64
N THR A 152 -6.89 5.74 -15.22
CA THR A 152 -5.83 5.35 -16.16
C THR A 152 -4.48 5.35 -15.44
N GLY A 153 -3.74 4.26 -15.59
CA GLY A 153 -2.47 4.02 -14.90
C GLY A 153 -2.63 3.40 -13.53
N LYS A 154 -1.51 3.05 -12.93
CA LYS A 154 -1.50 2.49 -11.57
C LYS A 154 -1.89 3.57 -10.56
N ILE A 155 -2.56 3.18 -9.52
CA ILE A 155 -2.75 4.00 -8.31
C ILE A 155 -1.42 3.96 -7.54
N SER A 156 -0.79 5.12 -7.38
CA SER A 156 0.53 5.23 -6.75
C SER A 156 0.45 5.50 -5.26
N ASP A 157 -0.57 6.25 -4.82
CA ASP A 157 -0.75 6.58 -3.41
C ASP A 157 -2.20 6.95 -3.11
N ILE A 158 -2.62 6.74 -1.85
CA ILE A 158 -3.98 7.04 -1.36
C ILE A 158 -3.86 7.67 0.03
N ILE A 159 -4.54 8.79 0.25
CA ILE A 159 -4.62 9.44 1.56
C ILE A 159 -5.99 10.07 1.79
N GLU A 160 -6.45 10.11 3.03
CA GLU A 160 -7.68 10.81 3.44
C GLU A 160 -7.35 12.21 3.96
N ASP A 161 -8.10 13.21 3.51
CA ASP A 161 -7.96 14.56 4.06
C ASP A 161 -8.83 14.75 5.32
N TYR A 162 -8.63 15.88 5.97
CA TYR A 162 -9.35 16.23 7.20
C TYR A 162 -10.88 16.33 7.03
N PHE A 163 -11.36 16.42 5.79
CA PHE A 163 -12.79 16.48 5.47
C PHE A 163 -13.38 15.11 5.11
N GLY A 164 -12.59 14.04 5.20
CA GLY A 164 -13.00 12.69 4.84
C GLY A 164 -13.03 12.44 3.34
N ARG A 165 -12.34 13.26 2.53
CA ARG A 165 -12.17 12.99 1.10
C ARG A 165 -10.94 12.11 0.90
N ILE A 166 -11.07 11.14 0.02
CA ILE A 166 -9.96 10.27 -0.37
C ILE A 166 -9.26 10.89 -1.58
N TRP A 167 -7.98 11.17 -1.43
CA TRP A 167 -7.12 11.62 -2.50
C TRP A 167 -6.37 10.45 -3.10
N ILE A 168 -6.30 10.40 -4.43
CA ILE A 168 -5.80 9.25 -5.18
C ILE A 168 -4.79 9.78 -6.19
N GLY A 169 -3.53 9.42 -6.00
CA GLY A 169 -2.45 9.69 -6.94
C GLY A 169 -2.36 8.60 -8.00
N THR A 170 -2.13 8.99 -9.25
CA THR A 170 -1.95 8.03 -10.36
C THR A 170 -0.61 8.22 -11.04
N SER A 171 -0.12 7.18 -11.68
CA SER A 171 1.18 7.20 -12.36
C SER A 171 1.19 7.94 -13.70
N ILE A 172 0.03 8.32 -14.28
CA ILE A 172 -0.02 8.98 -15.59
C ILE A 172 -1.16 9.98 -15.76
N SER A 173 -2.24 9.89 -14.96
CA SER A 173 -3.47 10.67 -15.19
C SER A 173 -3.74 11.72 -14.12
N GLY A 174 -2.74 12.06 -13.31
CA GLY A 174 -2.80 13.13 -12.32
C GLY A 174 -3.37 12.68 -10.99
N LEU A 175 -3.96 13.63 -10.28
CA LEU A 175 -4.52 13.49 -8.96
C LEU A 175 -6.05 13.47 -9.04
N TYR A 176 -6.66 12.66 -8.20
CA TYR A 176 -8.12 12.61 -8.06
C TYR A 176 -8.53 12.80 -6.61
N SER A 177 -9.72 13.35 -6.39
CA SER A 177 -10.38 13.29 -5.08
C SER A 177 -11.71 12.57 -5.19
N TYR A 178 -11.99 11.69 -4.24
CA TYR A 178 -13.24 10.98 -4.09
C TYR A 178 -13.95 11.43 -2.83
N ASN A 179 -15.12 12.01 -2.99
CA ASN A 179 -15.99 12.36 -1.86
C ASN A 179 -16.85 11.15 -1.50
N VAL A 180 -16.57 10.53 -0.37
CA VAL A 180 -17.22 9.30 0.08
C VAL A 180 -18.74 9.47 0.25
N ARG A 181 -19.19 10.65 0.72
CA ARG A 181 -20.61 10.91 0.99
C ARG A 181 -21.44 11.07 -0.30
N THR A 182 -20.90 11.81 -1.27
CA THR A 182 -21.61 12.10 -2.53
C THR A 182 -21.23 11.17 -3.66
N GLN A 183 -20.23 10.32 -3.47
CA GLN A 183 -19.62 9.41 -4.45
C GLN A 183 -19.05 10.16 -5.68
N LYS A 184 -18.83 11.47 -5.55
CA LYS A 184 -18.30 12.31 -6.62
C LYS A 184 -16.79 12.18 -6.71
N ILE A 185 -16.29 11.96 -7.94
CA ILE A 185 -14.87 12.01 -8.29
C ILE A 185 -14.57 13.32 -8.99
N THR A 186 -13.47 13.96 -8.60
CA THR A 186 -12.94 15.17 -9.27
C THR A 186 -11.50 14.90 -9.66
N SER A 187 -11.13 15.23 -10.89
CA SER A 187 -9.76 15.07 -11.41
C SER A 187 -9.01 16.41 -11.40
N TYR A 188 -7.72 16.33 -11.16
CA TYR A 188 -6.77 17.43 -11.20
C TYR A 188 -5.60 16.99 -12.06
N GLN A 189 -5.35 17.73 -13.14
CA GLN A 189 -4.33 17.39 -14.12
C GLN A 189 -3.49 18.63 -14.47
N ARG A 190 -2.32 18.36 -15.06
CA ARG A 190 -1.54 19.43 -15.67
C ARG A 190 -2.32 20.07 -16.80
N SER A 191 -2.31 21.39 -16.83
CA SER A 191 -2.86 22.24 -17.89
C SER A 191 -2.00 23.50 -18.03
N ASP A 192 -2.36 24.38 -18.94
CA ASP A 192 -1.71 25.69 -19.10
C ASP A 192 -2.10 26.68 -17.99
N HIS A 193 -3.01 26.33 -17.12
CA HIS A 193 -3.40 27.18 -16.00
C HIS A 193 -2.28 27.23 -14.94
N PRO A 194 -1.87 28.41 -14.45
CA PRO A 194 -0.72 28.58 -13.55
C PRO A 194 -0.88 27.81 -12.21
N ASN A 195 -2.11 27.53 -11.79
CA ASN A 195 -2.41 26.78 -10.56
C ASN A 195 -2.72 25.29 -10.82
N SER A 196 -2.37 24.76 -11.99
CA SER A 196 -2.51 23.34 -12.28
C SER A 196 -1.33 22.53 -11.72
N LEU A 197 -1.45 21.19 -11.74
CA LEU A 197 -0.32 20.33 -11.43
C LEU A 197 0.85 20.58 -12.39
N THR A 198 2.06 20.47 -11.88
CA THR A 198 3.28 20.56 -12.72
C THR A 198 3.43 19.35 -13.64
N LYS A 199 3.02 18.17 -13.18
CA LYS A 199 3.06 16.89 -13.90
C LYS A 199 1.88 15.99 -13.50
N ASN A 200 1.51 15.07 -14.40
CA ASN A 200 0.46 14.08 -14.14
C ASN A 200 0.97 12.78 -13.51
N VAL A 201 2.27 12.64 -13.33
CA VAL A 201 2.87 11.49 -12.66
C VAL A 201 2.94 11.78 -11.16
N ILE A 202 2.00 11.23 -10.39
CA ILE A 202 1.98 11.39 -8.94
C ILE A 202 2.75 10.23 -8.32
N THR A 203 3.68 10.54 -7.42
CA THR A 203 4.52 9.54 -6.75
C THR A 203 4.11 9.31 -5.30
N THR A 204 3.71 10.37 -4.60
CA THR A 204 3.34 10.30 -3.18
C THR A 204 2.43 11.45 -2.80
N LEU A 205 1.64 11.23 -1.76
CA LEU A 205 0.74 12.19 -1.14
C LEU A 205 1.04 12.29 0.35
N ALA A 206 0.96 13.49 0.90
CA ALA A 206 1.08 13.71 2.34
C ALA A 206 0.15 14.83 2.80
N ILE A 207 -0.30 14.76 4.05
CA ILE A 207 -1.07 15.84 4.68
C ILE A 207 -0.31 16.31 5.91
N ASP A 208 -0.06 17.61 5.98
CA ASP A 208 0.66 18.20 7.11
C ASP A 208 -0.29 18.57 8.27
N ASN A 209 0.32 18.98 9.38
CA ASN A 209 -0.40 19.42 10.57
C ASN A 209 -1.22 20.70 10.37
N LYS A 210 -1.00 21.44 9.26
CA LYS A 210 -1.82 22.58 8.83
C LYS A 210 -2.92 22.19 7.85
N LYS A 211 -3.18 20.88 7.67
CA LYS A 211 -4.21 20.30 6.80
C LYS A 211 -3.99 20.55 5.30
N ARG A 212 -2.74 20.84 4.91
CA ARG A 212 -2.38 21.03 3.51
C ARG A 212 -2.04 19.68 2.88
N LEU A 213 -2.57 19.45 1.69
CA LEU A 213 -2.19 18.30 0.87
C LEU A 213 -0.90 18.64 0.11
N TRP A 214 0.10 17.81 0.30
CA TRP A 214 1.34 17.81 -0.45
C TRP A 214 1.29 16.72 -1.51
N VAL A 215 1.69 17.09 -2.72
CA VAL A 215 1.62 16.20 -3.89
C VAL A 215 3.01 16.11 -4.50
N GLY A 216 3.64 14.94 -4.35
CA GLY A 216 4.91 14.65 -5.00
C GLY A 216 4.68 14.21 -6.45
N THR A 217 5.39 14.83 -7.39
CA THR A 217 5.32 14.52 -8.81
C THR A 217 6.69 14.10 -9.36
N TYR A 218 6.71 13.33 -10.43
CA TYR A 218 7.93 12.92 -11.12
C TYR A 218 8.05 13.60 -12.49
N GLY A 219 9.27 14.13 -12.78
CA GLY A 219 9.64 14.75 -14.08
C GLY A 219 9.83 16.25 -14.06
#